data_48c06427117530995b8e971c1531f7cf
#
_entry.id   48c06427117530995b8e971c1531f7cf
#
_cell.length_a   1.000
_cell.length_b   1.000
_cell.length_c   1.000
_cell.angle_alpha   90.00
_cell.angle_beta   90.00
_cell.angle_gamma   90.00
#
_symmetry.space_group_name_H-M   'P 1'
#
loop_
_entity.id
_entity.type
_entity.pdbx_description
1 polymer ?
#
loop_
_entity_poly.entity_id
_entity_poly.type
_entity_poly.pdbx_seq_one_letter_code
_entity_poly.pdbx_strand_id
1 'polypeptide(L)'
;KVHYIEKHYGEGEGTGKRILNPQTIVYLEEGASIVMDTSQIGGVDDTKRYTKCEANGANSEVQINEKLLTAGDQHAVSEMDVILNGAGARTRVVSRSVAKEQSTQVFYPRVQGNAPCFGHVSCDSIIMGAAKVRSIPEITCNHVDATLMHEAAIGKIAGEQLLKLETLGLTPEEAEEKILEGFLR
;
A
#
# COMPACT_ATOMS: atom_id res chain seq x y z
N LYS A 1 12.39 9.74 -15.95
CA LYS A 1 12.10 9.51 -14.53
C LYS A 1 10.92 10.36 -14.10
N VAL A 2 9.91 9.76 -13.45
CA VAL A 2 8.71 10.43 -12.96
C VAL A 2 8.59 10.18 -11.45
N HIS A 3 8.19 11.20 -10.70
CA HIS A 3 7.74 11.07 -9.32
C HIS A 3 6.26 11.52 -9.27
N TYR A 4 5.38 10.56 -9.01
CA TYR A 4 3.93 10.76 -8.94
C TYR A 4 3.48 10.76 -7.49
N ILE A 5 2.85 11.84 -7.05
CA ILE A 5 2.34 11.98 -5.69
C ILE A 5 0.82 12.11 -5.75
N GLU A 6 0.13 11.22 -5.07
CA GLU A 6 -1.33 11.19 -4.99
C GLU A 6 -1.78 11.17 -3.53
N LYS A 7 -2.61 12.14 -3.16
CA LYS A 7 -3.16 12.23 -1.80
C LYS A 7 -4.68 12.28 -1.89
N HIS A 8 -5.32 11.37 -1.19
CA HIS A 8 -6.77 11.30 -1.09
C HIS A 8 -7.24 11.61 0.32
N TYR A 9 -8.17 12.55 0.42
CA TYR A 9 -8.89 12.85 1.64
C TYR A 9 -10.29 13.36 1.25
N GLY A 10 -11.30 12.98 2.04
CA GLY A 10 -12.66 13.43 1.86
C GLY A 10 -12.98 14.53 2.86
N GLU A 11 -13.53 15.64 2.38
CA GLU A 11 -14.03 16.75 3.19
C GLU A 11 -15.45 17.11 2.75
N GLY A 12 -16.19 17.82 3.61
CA GLY A 12 -17.50 18.39 3.33
C GLY A 12 -18.61 17.88 4.25
N GLU A 13 -19.72 18.63 4.26
CA GLU A 13 -20.89 18.42 5.12
C GLU A 13 -22.01 17.62 4.44
N GLY A 14 -21.72 16.87 3.37
CA GLY A 14 -22.70 16.06 2.66
C GLY A 14 -23.30 14.95 3.53
N THR A 15 -24.55 14.59 3.26
CA THR A 15 -25.28 13.52 3.98
C THR A 15 -25.08 12.12 3.39
N GLY A 16 -24.40 12.00 2.25
CA GLY A 16 -24.13 10.73 1.57
C GLY A 16 -22.75 10.17 1.87
N LYS A 17 -22.52 8.92 1.45
CA LYS A 17 -21.19 8.30 1.51
C LYS A 17 -20.21 9.01 0.56
N ARG A 18 -19.00 9.24 1.04
CA ARG A 18 -17.87 9.74 0.24
C ARG A 18 -17.19 8.54 -0.40
N ILE A 19 -17.43 8.36 -1.70
CA ILE A 19 -16.92 7.22 -2.47
C ILE A 19 -15.82 7.72 -3.41
N LEU A 20 -14.70 7.01 -3.45
CA LEU A 20 -13.56 7.34 -4.30
C LEU A 20 -12.99 6.08 -4.97
N ASN A 21 -13.12 5.98 -6.29
CA ASN A 21 -12.65 4.84 -7.08
C ASN A 21 -11.62 5.27 -8.13
N PRO A 22 -10.38 5.64 -7.73
CA PRO A 22 -9.36 6.09 -8.66
C PRO A 22 -8.79 4.92 -9.46
N GLN A 23 -8.44 5.21 -10.72
CA GLN A 23 -7.72 4.29 -11.58
C GLN A 23 -6.47 4.97 -12.14
N THR A 24 -5.31 4.33 -11.97
CA THR A 24 -4.04 4.83 -12.48
C THR A 24 -3.38 3.73 -13.32
N ILE A 25 -3.08 4.06 -14.58
CA ILE A 25 -2.43 3.12 -15.51
C ILE A 25 -1.13 3.76 -16.00
N VAL A 26 -0.04 3.01 -15.90
CA VAL A 26 1.32 3.46 -16.23
C VAL A 26 1.96 2.47 -17.19
N TYR A 27 2.55 2.98 -18.26
CA TYR A 27 3.39 2.23 -19.19
C TYR A 27 4.80 2.78 -19.15
N LEU A 28 5.79 1.89 -18.99
CA LEU A 28 7.20 2.28 -18.94
C LEU A 28 7.96 1.66 -20.10
N GLU A 29 8.62 2.52 -20.86
CA GLU A 29 9.52 2.16 -21.92
C GLU A 29 10.95 1.92 -21.41
N GLU A 30 11.89 1.61 -22.30
CA GLU A 30 13.26 1.28 -21.95
C GLU A 30 13.92 2.35 -21.06
N GLY A 31 14.51 1.93 -19.95
CA GLY A 31 15.19 2.77 -18.97
C GLY A 31 14.30 3.74 -18.22
N ALA A 32 12.99 3.71 -18.45
CA ALA A 32 12.06 4.59 -17.74
C ALA A 32 11.91 4.18 -16.27
N SER A 33 11.72 5.16 -15.39
CA SER A 33 11.48 4.91 -13.97
C SER A 33 10.36 5.78 -13.41
N ILE A 34 9.52 5.19 -12.56
CA ILE A 34 8.49 5.88 -11.80
C ILE A 34 8.59 5.56 -10.31
N VAL A 35 8.43 6.58 -9.48
CA VAL A 35 8.13 6.45 -8.05
C VAL A 35 6.73 6.99 -7.83
N MET A 36 5.86 6.17 -7.28
CA MET A 36 4.48 6.55 -6.94
C MET A 36 4.33 6.57 -5.42
N ASP A 37 4.06 7.74 -4.86
CA ASP A 37 3.72 7.92 -3.45
C ASP A 37 2.23 8.19 -3.34
N THR A 38 1.47 7.20 -2.91
CA THR A 38 0.01 7.29 -2.77
C THR A 38 -0.39 7.27 -1.31
N SER A 39 -1.28 8.15 -0.89
CA SER A 39 -1.76 8.20 0.48
C SER A 39 -3.25 8.49 0.57
N GLN A 40 -3.94 7.74 1.44
CA GLN A 40 -5.32 7.98 1.83
C GLN A 40 -5.41 7.89 3.36
N ILE A 41 -5.53 9.04 4.02
CA ILE A 41 -5.38 9.13 5.49
C ILE A 41 -6.71 9.49 6.19
N GLY A 42 -7.79 9.61 5.46
CA GLY A 42 -9.10 9.84 6.08
C GLY A 42 -10.14 10.48 5.18
N GLY A 43 -11.34 10.54 5.70
CA GLY A 43 -12.47 11.26 5.08
C GLY A 43 -13.15 10.57 3.91
N VAL A 44 -12.73 9.38 3.50
CA VAL A 44 -13.36 8.58 2.44
C VAL A 44 -14.02 7.36 3.06
N ASP A 45 -15.31 7.17 2.83
CA ASP A 45 -16.10 6.11 3.46
C ASP A 45 -15.97 4.78 2.72
N ASP A 46 -15.82 4.82 1.39
CA ASP A 46 -15.64 3.65 0.55
C ASP A 46 -14.67 3.94 -0.59
N THR A 47 -13.66 3.11 -0.75
CA THR A 47 -12.64 3.24 -1.78
C THR A 47 -12.39 1.92 -2.47
N LYS A 48 -12.36 1.96 -3.81
CA LYS A 48 -11.77 0.91 -4.62
C LYS A 48 -10.73 1.51 -5.57
N ARG A 49 -9.47 1.48 -5.16
CA ARG A 49 -8.33 1.92 -5.97
C ARG A 49 -7.88 0.80 -6.90
N TYR A 50 -7.59 1.14 -8.15
CA TYR A 50 -6.92 0.26 -9.08
C TYR A 50 -5.67 0.94 -9.65
N THR A 51 -4.52 0.32 -9.49
CA THR A 51 -3.25 0.78 -10.04
C THR A 51 -2.66 -0.31 -10.94
N LYS A 52 -2.33 0.03 -12.19
CA LYS A 52 -1.67 -0.88 -13.12
C LYS A 52 -0.38 -0.26 -13.64
N CYS A 53 0.73 -1.00 -13.54
CA CYS A 53 2.02 -0.60 -14.09
C CYS A 53 2.53 -1.71 -15.02
N GLU A 54 2.78 -1.38 -16.29
CA GLU A 54 3.44 -2.27 -17.24
C GLU A 54 4.85 -1.76 -17.55
N ALA A 55 5.84 -2.48 -17.06
CA ALA A 55 7.25 -2.24 -17.31
C ALA A 55 7.68 -2.97 -18.60
N ASN A 56 7.35 -2.36 -19.76
CA ASN A 56 7.51 -2.96 -21.07
C ASN A 56 8.94 -2.89 -21.59
N GLY A 57 9.65 -1.83 -21.28
CA GLY A 57 11.01 -1.62 -21.73
C GLY A 57 12.07 -2.28 -20.84
N ALA A 58 13.21 -2.61 -21.43
CA ALA A 58 14.35 -3.14 -20.69
C ALA A 58 14.83 -2.15 -19.63
N ASN A 59 15.25 -2.67 -18.46
CA ASN A 59 15.76 -1.88 -17.34
C ASN A 59 14.79 -0.80 -16.83
N SER A 60 13.50 -0.96 -17.05
CA SER A 60 12.49 -0.08 -16.48
C SER A 60 12.27 -0.36 -14.98
N GLU A 61 11.87 0.65 -14.22
CA GLU A 61 11.74 0.55 -12.76
C GLU A 61 10.43 1.15 -12.26
N VAL A 62 9.68 0.36 -11.46
CA VAL A 62 8.46 0.76 -10.79
C VAL A 62 8.66 0.71 -9.28
N GLN A 63 8.54 1.83 -8.60
CA GLN A 63 8.47 1.87 -7.15
C GLN A 63 7.12 2.44 -6.73
N ILE A 64 6.40 1.73 -5.85
CA ILE A 64 5.10 2.16 -5.32
C ILE A 64 5.17 2.15 -3.80
N ASN A 65 4.89 3.28 -3.19
CA ASN A 65 4.74 3.45 -1.75
C ASN A 65 3.29 3.84 -1.48
N GLU A 66 2.54 2.94 -0.87
CA GLU A 66 1.14 3.18 -0.49
C GLU A 66 1.01 3.35 1.01
N LYS A 67 0.24 4.36 1.43
CA LYS A 67 -0.13 4.59 2.82
C LYS A 67 -1.64 4.70 2.93
N LEU A 68 -2.23 3.84 3.75
CA LEU A 68 -3.67 3.78 3.94
C LEU A 68 -4.04 3.80 5.42
N LEU A 69 -4.93 4.69 5.79
CA LEU A 69 -5.56 4.70 7.11
C LEU A 69 -7.08 4.66 6.96
N THR A 70 -7.72 3.75 7.65
CA THR A 70 -9.19 3.66 7.75
C THR A 70 -9.63 3.60 9.20
N ALA A 71 -10.79 4.19 9.50
CA ALA A 71 -11.40 4.21 10.82
C ALA A 71 -12.93 4.12 10.72
N GLY A 72 -13.64 3.97 11.81
CA GLY A 72 -15.09 3.83 11.83
C GLY A 72 -15.54 2.61 11.00
N ASP A 73 -16.51 2.83 10.15
CA ASP A 73 -17.07 1.83 9.24
C ASP A 73 -16.50 1.92 7.80
N GLN A 74 -15.36 2.60 7.63
CA GLN A 74 -14.75 2.79 6.33
C GLN A 74 -14.30 1.48 5.71
N HIS A 75 -14.45 1.40 4.38
CA HIS A 75 -14.04 0.26 3.58
C HIS A 75 -13.06 0.69 2.49
N ALA A 76 -11.94 -0.01 2.38
CA ALA A 76 -10.95 0.28 1.35
C ALA A 76 -10.46 -1.01 0.68
N VAL A 77 -10.48 -1.00 -0.66
CA VAL A 77 -9.88 -2.02 -1.50
C VAL A 77 -8.79 -1.37 -2.33
N SER A 78 -7.57 -1.90 -2.27
CA SER A 78 -6.47 -1.52 -3.14
C SER A 78 -6.10 -2.72 -4.02
N GLU A 79 -6.34 -2.59 -5.32
CA GLU A 79 -5.94 -3.57 -6.33
C GLU A 79 -4.74 -3.01 -7.10
N MET A 80 -3.71 -3.84 -7.26
CA MET A 80 -2.48 -3.43 -7.91
C MET A 80 -1.96 -4.51 -8.83
N ASP A 81 -1.75 -4.17 -10.10
CA ASP A 81 -1.13 -5.02 -11.11
C ASP A 81 0.22 -4.46 -11.53
N VAL A 82 1.29 -5.22 -11.35
CA VAL A 82 2.61 -4.86 -11.87
C VAL A 82 3.08 -5.96 -12.81
N ILE A 83 3.27 -5.62 -14.08
CA ILE A 83 3.66 -6.55 -15.13
C ILE A 83 5.06 -6.18 -15.62
N LEU A 84 6.02 -7.08 -15.44
CA LEU A 84 7.42 -6.91 -15.82
C LEU A 84 7.71 -7.64 -17.11
N ASN A 85 7.63 -6.92 -18.25
CA ASN A 85 7.81 -7.45 -19.59
C ASN A 85 9.25 -7.24 -20.12
N GLY A 86 9.93 -6.20 -19.64
CA GLY A 86 11.28 -5.86 -20.09
C GLY A 86 12.37 -6.67 -19.38
N ALA A 87 13.40 -7.06 -20.09
CA ALA A 87 14.57 -7.68 -19.47
C ALA A 87 15.27 -6.70 -18.52
N GLY A 88 15.58 -7.13 -17.29
CA GLY A 88 16.13 -6.28 -16.26
C GLY A 88 15.12 -5.34 -15.60
N ALA A 89 13.83 -5.45 -15.94
CA ALA A 89 12.78 -4.66 -15.28
C ALA A 89 12.71 -4.97 -13.79
N ARG A 90 12.40 -3.96 -12.97
CA ARG A 90 12.36 -4.09 -11.52
C ARG A 90 11.11 -3.44 -10.94
N THR A 91 10.60 -4.03 -9.86
CA THR A 91 9.57 -3.39 -9.05
C THR A 91 9.82 -3.54 -7.57
N ARG A 92 9.46 -2.49 -6.84
CA ARG A 92 9.35 -2.51 -5.39
C ARG A 92 8.02 -1.88 -4.98
N VAL A 93 7.20 -2.66 -4.32
CA VAL A 93 5.93 -2.20 -3.74
C VAL A 93 6.03 -2.26 -2.23
N VAL A 94 5.71 -1.17 -1.56
CA VAL A 94 5.58 -1.09 -0.10
C VAL A 94 4.19 -0.53 0.20
N SER A 95 3.32 -1.36 0.78
CA SER A 95 2.02 -0.93 1.27
C SER A 95 2.03 -0.95 2.80
N ARG A 96 1.82 0.20 3.41
CA ARG A 96 1.68 0.36 4.86
C ARG A 96 0.28 0.82 5.19
N SER A 97 -0.41 0.09 6.04
CA SER A 97 -1.79 0.43 6.38
C SER A 97 -2.10 0.35 7.86
N VAL A 98 -3.03 1.19 8.29
CA VAL A 98 -3.59 1.19 9.64
C VAL A 98 -5.10 1.09 9.52
N ALA A 99 -5.70 0.08 10.15
CA ALA A 99 -7.14 -0.10 10.23
C ALA A 99 -7.59 0.01 11.67
N LYS A 100 -8.52 0.92 11.96
CA LYS A 100 -9.04 1.21 13.29
C LYS A 100 -10.53 0.87 13.39
N GLU A 101 -10.98 0.65 14.63
CA GLU A 101 -12.38 0.48 15.01
C GLU A 101 -13.03 -0.71 14.32
N GLN A 102 -13.94 -0.52 13.35
CA GLN A 102 -14.65 -1.58 12.63
C GLN A 102 -14.34 -1.57 11.13
N SER A 103 -13.39 -0.71 10.72
CA SER A 103 -13.02 -0.54 9.32
C SER A 103 -12.47 -1.82 8.68
N THR A 104 -12.55 -1.88 7.37
CA THR A 104 -12.09 -3.04 6.62
C THR A 104 -11.17 -2.62 5.48
N GLN A 105 -10.09 -3.37 5.29
CA GLN A 105 -9.14 -3.17 4.19
C GLN A 105 -8.88 -4.47 3.46
N VAL A 106 -8.77 -4.40 2.14
CA VAL A 106 -8.34 -5.51 1.30
C VAL A 106 -7.27 -5.02 0.35
N PHE A 107 -6.14 -5.71 0.29
CA PHE A 107 -5.04 -5.44 -0.62
C PHE A 107 -4.82 -6.63 -1.55
N TYR A 108 -4.90 -6.40 -2.87
CA TYR A 108 -4.68 -7.38 -3.93
C TYR A 108 -3.46 -7.00 -4.78
N PRO A 109 -2.24 -7.26 -4.35
CA PRO A 109 -1.06 -7.07 -5.17
C PRO A 109 -0.86 -8.28 -6.10
N ARG A 110 -0.90 -8.03 -7.40
CA ARG A 110 -0.59 -9.03 -8.43
C ARG A 110 0.68 -8.61 -9.16
N VAL A 111 1.70 -9.46 -9.14
CA VAL A 111 2.97 -9.20 -9.83
C VAL A 111 3.26 -10.33 -10.80
N GLN A 112 3.54 -9.97 -12.05
CA GLN A 112 3.84 -10.91 -13.11
C GLN A 112 5.20 -10.61 -13.71
N GLY A 113 6.09 -11.61 -13.77
CA GLY A 113 7.41 -11.53 -14.41
C GLY A 113 7.44 -12.34 -15.71
N ASN A 114 7.52 -11.65 -16.86
CA ASN A 114 7.49 -12.23 -18.19
C ASN A 114 8.88 -12.28 -18.85
N ALA A 115 9.89 -11.69 -18.24
CA ALA A 115 11.27 -11.62 -18.69
C ALA A 115 12.21 -11.82 -17.50
N PRO A 116 13.56 -11.91 -17.67
CA PRO A 116 14.49 -11.78 -16.57
C PRO A 116 14.25 -10.50 -15.81
N CYS A 117 13.71 -10.58 -14.59
CA CYS A 117 13.24 -9.43 -13.85
C CYS A 117 13.28 -9.67 -12.34
N PHE A 118 13.11 -8.61 -11.55
CA PHE A 118 13.07 -8.68 -10.10
C PHE A 118 11.89 -7.89 -9.55
N GLY A 119 11.13 -8.50 -8.64
CA GLY A 119 10.03 -7.83 -7.94
C GLY A 119 9.99 -8.17 -6.46
N HIS A 120 9.72 -7.15 -5.65
CA HIS A 120 9.52 -7.28 -4.22
C HIS A 120 8.28 -6.51 -3.78
N VAL A 121 7.36 -7.20 -3.10
CA VAL A 121 6.15 -6.62 -2.52
C VAL A 121 6.19 -6.81 -1.01
N SER A 122 6.07 -5.73 -0.25
CA SER A 122 5.93 -5.72 1.21
C SER A 122 4.58 -5.14 1.61
N CYS A 123 3.84 -5.86 2.44
CA CYS A 123 2.53 -5.45 2.96
C CYS A 123 2.55 -5.44 4.48
N ASP A 124 2.65 -4.28 5.09
CA ASP A 124 2.67 -4.13 6.53
C ASP A 124 1.38 -3.46 7.01
N SER A 125 0.71 -4.05 8.02
CA SER A 125 -0.55 -3.51 8.52
C SER A 125 -0.65 -3.56 10.03
N ILE A 126 -1.13 -2.48 10.62
CA ILE A 126 -1.51 -2.40 12.04
C ILE A 126 -3.03 -2.46 12.14
N ILE A 127 -3.54 -3.41 12.94
CA ILE A 127 -4.97 -3.58 13.22
C ILE A 127 -5.27 -3.14 14.64
N MET A 128 -6.30 -2.30 14.79
CA MET A 128 -6.77 -1.80 16.06
C MET A 128 -8.27 -1.99 16.22
N GLY A 129 -8.71 -2.29 17.44
CA GLY A 129 -10.12 -2.56 17.72
C GLY A 129 -10.62 -3.84 17.03
N ALA A 130 -11.76 -3.75 16.36
CA ALA A 130 -12.41 -4.82 15.62
C ALA A 130 -12.19 -4.74 14.10
N ALA A 131 -11.25 -3.92 13.66
CA ALA A 131 -10.92 -3.74 12.25
C ALA A 131 -10.41 -5.05 11.61
N LYS A 132 -10.54 -5.14 10.30
CA LYS A 132 -10.14 -6.32 9.53
C LYS A 132 -9.26 -5.92 8.34
N VAL A 133 -8.13 -6.59 8.19
CA VAL A 133 -7.22 -6.42 7.06
C VAL A 133 -7.01 -7.78 6.38
N ARG A 134 -7.07 -7.80 5.07
CA ARG A 134 -6.75 -8.97 4.24
C ARG A 134 -5.73 -8.57 3.18
N SER A 135 -4.64 -9.31 3.07
CA SER A 135 -3.72 -9.24 1.93
C SER A 135 -3.84 -10.53 1.12
N ILE A 136 -4.04 -10.41 -0.19
CA ILE A 136 -4.26 -11.53 -1.11
C ILE A 136 -3.29 -11.37 -2.28
N PRO A 137 -2.01 -11.70 -2.10
CA PRO A 137 -1.00 -11.56 -3.13
C PRO A 137 -1.10 -12.67 -4.18
N GLU A 138 -0.85 -12.29 -5.45
CA GLU A 138 -0.65 -13.21 -6.55
C GLU A 138 0.71 -12.94 -7.21
N ILE A 139 1.54 -13.98 -7.31
CA ILE A 139 2.85 -13.90 -7.94
C ILE A 139 2.92 -14.92 -9.06
N THR A 140 3.25 -14.46 -10.28
CA THR A 140 3.38 -15.30 -11.45
C THR A 140 4.74 -15.08 -12.13
N CYS A 141 5.60 -16.10 -12.10
CA CYS A 141 6.89 -16.10 -12.81
C CYS A 141 6.76 -16.91 -14.11
N ASN A 142 6.66 -16.23 -15.24
CA ASN A 142 6.57 -16.84 -16.57
C ASN A 142 7.94 -17.02 -17.23
N HIS A 143 8.99 -16.51 -16.64
CA HIS A 143 10.37 -16.64 -17.12
C HIS A 143 11.25 -17.30 -16.07
N VAL A 144 12.16 -18.17 -16.50
CA VAL A 144 13.06 -18.93 -15.60
C VAL A 144 13.95 -18.05 -14.72
N ASP A 145 14.35 -16.90 -15.24
CA ASP A 145 15.18 -15.92 -14.53
C ASP A 145 14.35 -14.78 -13.88
N ALA A 146 13.04 -14.93 -13.79
CA ALA A 146 12.21 -14.01 -13.01
C ALA A 146 12.28 -14.35 -11.53
N THR A 147 12.59 -13.35 -10.69
CA THR A 147 12.61 -13.47 -9.23
C THR A 147 11.59 -12.51 -8.64
N LEU A 148 10.53 -13.06 -8.07
CA LEU A 148 9.48 -12.28 -7.43
C LEU A 148 9.30 -12.73 -5.98
N MET A 149 9.20 -11.79 -5.06
CA MET A 149 9.06 -12.05 -3.63
C MET A 149 7.89 -11.25 -3.06
N HIS A 150 7.19 -11.85 -2.10
CA HIS A 150 6.20 -11.18 -1.29
C HIS A 150 6.45 -11.46 0.20
N GLU A 151 6.34 -10.42 1.02
CA GLU A 151 6.34 -10.52 2.47
C GLU A 151 5.18 -9.71 3.06
N ALA A 152 4.65 -10.14 4.19
CA ALA A 152 3.57 -9.45 4.88
C ALA A 152 3.73 -9.54 6.39
N ALA A 153 3.52 -8.43 7.09
CA ALA A 153 3.41 -8.37 8.52
C ALA A 153 2.09 -7.70 8.90
N ILE A 154 1.14 -8.48 9.40
CA ILE A 154 -0.17 -7.98 9.82
C ILE A 154 -0.35 -8.28 11.31
N GLY A 155 -0.49 -7.24 12.13
CA GLY A 155 -0.57 -7.41 13.57
C GLY A 155 -1.15 -6.22 14.32
N LYS A 156 -1.08 -6.32 15.64
CA LYS A 156 -1.42 -5.23 16.56
C LYS A 156 -0.16 -4.56 17.07
N ILE A 157 -0.28 -3.34 17.57
CA ILE A 157 0.81 -2.68 18.28
C ILE A 157 1.19 -3.54 19.49
N ALA A 158 2.49 -3.83 19.65
CA ALA A 158 2.98 -4.58 20.79
C ALA A 158 2.85 -3.75 22.08
N GLY A 159 2.29 -4.35 23.13
CA GLY A 159 2.12 -3.67 24.42
C GLY A 159 3.43 -3.13 25.01
N GLU A 160 4.55 -3.80 24.77
CA GLU A 160 5.88 -3.35 25.19
C GLU A 160 6.30 -2.02 24.53
N GLN A 161 5.89 -1.78 23.27
CA GLN A 161 6.18 -0.52 22.58
C GLN A 161 5.39 0.63 23.19
N LEU A 162 4.10 0.41 23.49
CA LEU A 162 3.25 1.39 24.18
C LEU A 162 3.82 1.69 25.56
N LEU A 163 4.05 0.66 26.37
CA LEU A 163 4.58 0.82 27.73
C LEU A 163 5.89 1.60 27.74
N LYS A 164 6.79 1.34 26.80
CA LYS A 164 8.07 2.07 26.69
C LYS A 164 7.84 3.57 26.48
N LEU A 165 6.91 3.95 25.62
CA LEU A 165 6.60 5.37 25.37
C LEU A 165 5.90 6.00 26.56
N GLU A 166 5.00 5.30 27.24
CA GLU A 166 4.35 5.73 28.47
C GLU A 166 5.37 5.97 29.59
N THR A 167 6.41 5.14 29.74
CA THR A 167 7.50 5.37 30.70
C THR A 167 8.33 6.62 30.39
N LEU A 168 8.26 7.14 29.17
CA LEU A 168 8.87 8.41 28.75
C LEU A 168 7.93 9.62 28.97
N GLY A 169 6.74 9.39 29.54
CA GLY A 169 5.80 10.44 29.94
C GLY A 169 4.68 10.73 28.93
N LEU A 170 4.50 9.90 27.89
CA LEU A 170 3.36 10.03 26.99
C LEU A 170 2.12 9.37 27.61
N THR A 171 0.93 9.90 27.28
CA THR A 171 -0.32 9.17 27.54
C THR A 171 -0.43 7.96 26.62
N PRO A 172 -1.29 6.96 26.93
CA PRO A 172 -1.51 5.83 26.03
C PRO A 172 -1.89 6.26 24.62
N GLU A 173 -2.74 7.28 24.48
CA GLU A 173 -3.20 7.83 23.20
C GLU A 173 -2.04 8.48 22.41
N GLU A 174 -1.22 9.28 23.10
CA GLU A 174 -0.03 9.92 22.49
C GLU A 174 1.00 8.87 22.06
N ALA A 175 1.20 7.83 22.87
CA ALA A 175 2.12 6.74 22.55
C ALA A 175 1.66 5.99 21.28
N GLU A 176 0.36 5.67 21.20
CA GLU A 176 -0.24 5.05 20.03
C GLU A 176 -0.07 5.92 18.79
N GLU A 177 -0.42 7.21 18.86
CA GLU A 177 -0.29 8.15 17.74
C GLU A 177 1.15 8.22 17.23
N LYS A 178 2.13 8.28 18.14
CA LYS A 178 3.54 8.31 17.75
C LYS A 178 4.01 7.04 17.02
N ILE A 179 3.53 5.87 17.43
CA ILE A 179 3.83 4.61 16.75
C ILE A 179 3.22 4.63 15.35
N LEU A 180 1.95 5.05 15.22
CA LEU A 180 1.26 5.11 13.93
C LEU A 180 1.89 6.13 12.97
N GLU A 181 2.26 7.32 13.45
CA GLU A 181 3.00 8.30 12.65
C GLU A 181 4.33 7.73 12.13
N GLY A 182 5.08 7.05 13.01
CA GLY A 182 6.35 6.42 12.64
C GLY A 182 6.17 5.29 11.62
N PHE A 183 5.11 4.51 11.78
CA PHE A 183 4.80 3.40 10.87
C PHE A 183 4.37 3.87 9.49
N LEU A 184 3.58 4.95 9.40
CA LEU A 184 3.12 5.52 8.13
C LEU A 184 4.12 6.50 7.47
N ARG A 185 5.30 6.73 8.05
CA ARG A 185 6.38 7.49 7.39
C ARG A 185 7.04 6.67 6.29
#